data_ad812ee00acb441509faf65927795bb1
#
_entry.id   ad812ee00acb441509faf65927795bb1
#
_cell.length_a   1.000
_cell.length_b   1.000
_cell.length_c   1.000
_cell.angle_alpha   90.00
_cell.angle_beta   90.00
_cell.angle_gamma   90.00
#
_symmetry.space_group_name_H-M   'P 1'
#
loop_
_entity.id
_entity.type
_entity.pdbx_description
1 polymer ?
#
loop_
_entity_poly.entity_id
_entity_poly.type
_entity_poly.pdbx_seq_one_letter_code
_entity_poly.pdbx_strand_id
1 'polypeptide(L)'
;MKSSFFVIIFTILFIILSLFNHDNINEFSYNYLDKFNTIEENVKDENWSKASDLLKTSKDNLEDEKNTWYKLINHEYLNEVFASMEILNQSIYMKDKMICLQEIEKIKMVFNNLMEDECYNFNRIF
;
A
#
# COMPACT_ATOMS: atom_id res chain seq x y z
N MET A 1 -9.34 6.49 43.21
CA MET A 1 -10.13 7.30 42.24
C MET A 1 -9.29 7.93 41.15
N LYS A 2 -8.16 8.58 41.48
CA LYS A 2 -7.30 9.20 40.45
C LYS A 2 -6.68 8.18 39.51
N SER A 3 -6.30 6.99 39.95
CA SER A 3 -5.71 5.94 39.10
C SER A 3 -6.72 5.35 38.13
N SER A 4 -7.98 5.20 38.51
CA SER A 4 -9.05 4.73 37.63
C SER A 4 -9.34 5.74 36.50
N PHE A 5 -9.28 7.02 36.82
CA PHE A 5 -9.45 8.09 35.84
C PHE A 5 -8.34 8.09 34.80
N PHE A 6 -7.09 7.92 35.21
CA PHE A 6 -5.95 7.80 34.30
C PHE A 6 -6.07 6.58 33.37
N VAL A 7 -6.48 5.44 33.92
CA VAL A 7 -6.68 4.22 33.12
C VAL A 7 -7.73 4.44 32.03
N ILE A 8 -8.83 5.09 32.36
CA ILE A 8 -9.89 5.40 31.39
C ILE A 8 -9.37 6.31 30.30
N ILE A 9 -8.64 7.36 30.63
CA ILE A 9 -8.05 8.30 29.66
C ILE A 9 -7.07 7.56 28.74
N PHE A 10 -6.16 6.74 29.28
CA PHE A 10 -5.22 5.95 28.49
C PHE A 10 -5.92 5.00 27.54
N THR A 11 -6.99 4.34 27.99
CA THR A 11 -7.79 3.44 27.16
C THR A 11 -8.42 4.17 26.00
N ILE A 12 -9.02 5.34 26.24
CA ILE A 12 -9.63 6.15 25.20
C ILE A 12 -8.60 6.63 24.18
N LEU A 13 -7.44 7.09 24.65
CA LEU A 13 -6.34 7.52 23.76
C LEU A 13 -5.86 6.37 22.89
N PHE A 14 -5.70 5.17 23.45
CA PHE A 14 -5.28 3.99 22.71
C PHE A 14 -6.29 3.63 21.60
N ILE A 15 -7.58 3.69 21.90
CA ILE A 15 -8.64 3.42 20.93
C ILE A 15 -8.59 4.44 19.78
N ILE A 16 -8.44 5.73 20.11
CA ILE A 16 -8.36 6.80 19.11
C ILE A 16 -7.15 6.59 18.20
N LEU A 17 -5.98 6.27 18.78
CA LEU A 17 -4.76 6.01 18.01
C LEU A 17 -4.92 4.79 17.08
N SER A 18 -5.59 3.73 17.56
CA SER A 18 -5.84 2.54 16.75
C SER A 18 -6.74 2.83 15.56
N LEU A 19 -7.80 3.59 15.76
CA LEU A 19 -8.71 4.02 14.68
C LEU A 19 -7.99 4.90 13.66
N PHE A 20 -7.17 5.82 14.13
CA PHE A 20 -6.39 6.72 13.28
C PHE A 20 -5.42 5.94 12.39
N ASN A 21 -4.68 4.97 12.95
CA ASN A 21 -3.76 4.13 12.19
C ASN A 21 -4.49 3.28 11.15
N HIS A 22 -5.64 2.72 11.49
CA HIS A 22 -6.46 1.93 10.57
C HIS A 22 -6.90 2.75 9.36
N ASP A 23 -7.41 3.95 9.58
CA ASP A 23 -7.84 4.85 8.51
C ASP A 23 -6.67 5.26 7.62
N ASN A 24 -5.50 5.53 8.19
CA ASN A 24 -4.30 5.91 7.45
C ASN A 24 -3.80 4.78 6.55
N ILE A 25 -3.81 3.54 7.02
CA ILE A 25 -3.40 2.37 6.23
C ILE A 25 -4.37 2.13 5.08
N ASN A 26 -5.67 2.26 5.31
CA ASN A 26 -6.67 2.14 4.26
C ASN A 26 -6.50 3.23 3.19
N GLU A 27 -6.34 4.48 3.60
CA GLU A 27 -6.11 5.60 2.69
C GLU A 27 -4.84 5.41 1.87
N PHE A 28 -3.75 5.01 2.50
CA PHE A 28 -2.48 4.68 1.86
C PHE A 28 -2.69 3.60 0.78
N SER A 29 -3.36 2.50 1.15
CA SER A 29 -3.59 1.38 0.23
C SER A 29 -4.47 1.78 -0.95
N TYR A 30 -5.55 2.52 -0.71
CA TYR A 30 -6.43 3.01 -1.77
C TYR A 30 -5.70 3.94 -2.74
N ASN A 31 -4.84 4.81 -2.24
CA ASN A 31 -4.06 5.71 -3.09
C ASN A 31 -3.17 4.94 -4.06
N TYR A 32 -2.48 3.91 -3.58
CA TYR A 32 -1.62 3.09 -4.44
C TYR A 32 -2.43 2.18 -5.37
N LEU A 33 -3.56 1.63 -4.91
CA LEU A 33 -4.45 0.88 -5.79
C LEU A 33 -4.94 1.73 -6.96
N ASP A 34 -5.31 2.98 -6.71
CA ASP A 34 -5.75 3.92 -7.73
C ASP A 34 -4.63 4.22 -8.72
N LYS A 35 -3.42 4.48 -8.22
CA LYS A 35 -2.23 4.72 -9.06
C LYS A 35 -1.93 3.53 -9.96
N PHE A 36 -1.98 2.31 -9.44
CA PHE A 36 -1.71 1.11 -10.22
C PHE A 36 -2.84 0.77 -11.19
N ASN A 37 -4.09 1.13 -10.89
CA ASN A 37 -5.18 1.05 -11.86
C ASN A 37 -4.93 1.97 -13.06
N THR A 38 -4.42 3.17 -12.82
CA THR A 38 -4.06 4.11 -13.89
C THR A 38 -2.89 3.58 -14.73
N ILE A 39 -1.87 3.00 -14.09
CA ILE A 39 -0.75 2.37 -14.81
C ILE A 39 -1.27 1.22 -15.67
N GLU A 40 -2.17 0.39 -15.13
CA GLU A 40 -2.78 -0.72 -15.86
C GLU A 40 -3.49 -0.25 -17.13
N GLU A 41 -4.28 0.80 -17.03
CA GLU A 41 -4.97 1.39 -18.20
C GLU A 41 -3.98 1.84 -19.27
N ASN A 42 -2.89 2.50 -18.87
CA ASN A 42 -1.87 2.95 -19.81
C ASN A 42 -1.12 1.78 -20.45
N VAL A 43 -0.88 0.70 -19.71
CA VAL A 43 -0.29 -0.52 -20.28
C VAL A 43 -1.23 -1.16 -21.30
N LYS A 44 -2.53 -1.25 -20.99
CA LYS A 44 -3.54 -1.79 -21.91
C LYS A 44 -3.63 -0.99 -23.20
N ASP A 45 -3.51 0.34 -23.09
CA ASP A 45 -3.54 1.26 -24.24
C ASP A 45 -2.19 1.39 -24.93
N GLU A 46 -1.17 0.68 -24.46
CA GLU A 46 0.20 0.71 -24.99
C GLU A 46 0.85 2.10 -24.90
N ASN A 47 0.43 2.91 -23.94
CA ASN A 47 1.08 4.18 -23.59
C ASN A 47 2.27 3.92 -22.68
N TRP A 48 3.33 3.35 -23.24
CA TRP A 48 4.48 2.87 -22.48
C TRP A 48 5.23 3.99 -21.76
N SER A 49 5.39 5.12 -22.42
CA SER A 49 6.07 6.27 -21.80
C SER A 49 5.34 6.78 -20.57
N LYS A 50 4.02 6.92 -20.67
CA LYS A 50 3.19 7.38 -19.55
C LYS A 50 3.14 6.36 -18.43
N ALA A 51 3.04 5.07 -18.77
CA ALA A 51 3.09 3.98 -17.77
C ALA A 51 4.41 4.00 -17.01
N SER A 52 5.54 4.19 -17.72
CA SER A 52 6.86 4.28 -17.11
C SER A 52 6.98 5.47 -16.15
N ASP A 53 6.51 6.65 -16.58
CA ASP A 53 6.56 7.85 -15.74
C ASP A 53 5.72 7.71 -14.48
N LEU A 54 4.52 7.15 -14.60
CA LEU A 54 3.63 6.92 -13.48
C LEU A 54 4.21 5.90 -12.49
N LEU A 55 4.84 4.84 -13.00
CA LEU A 55 5.50 3.85 -12.15
C LEU A 55 6.66 4.46 -11.39
N LYS A 56 7.50 5.25 -12.07
CA LYS A 56 8.63 5.92 -11.44
C LYS A 56 8.18 6.84 -10.32
N THR A 57 7.15 7.66 -10.57
CA THR A 57 6.60 8.56 -9.56
C THR A 57 6.05 7.78 -8.37
N SER A 58 5.31 6.71 -8.62
CA SER A 58 4.75 5.87 -7.56
C SER A 58 5.83 5.19 -6.73
N LYS A 59 6.89 4.71 -7.39
CA LYS A 59 8.04 4.08 -6.72
C LYS A 59 8.78 5.09 -5.83
N ASP A 60 9.05 6.29 -6.36
CA ASP A 60 9.73 7.33 -5.61
C ASP A 60 8.92 7.75 -4.38
N ASN A 61 7.62 7.92 -4.53
CA ASN A 61 6.73 8.24 -3.42
C ASN A 61 6.73 7.15 -2.35
N LEU A 62 6.69 5.89 -2.77
CA LEU A 62 6.70 4.77 -1.83
C LEU A 62 8.04 4.65 -1.10
N GLU A 63 9.16 4.90 -1.78
CA GLU A 63 10.48 4.92 -1.16
C GLU A 63 10.61 6.03 -0.11
N ASP A 64 10.05 7.21 -0.38
CA ASP A 64 10.05 8.33 0.57
C ASP A 64 9.23 8.00 1.81
N GLU A 65 8.14 7.25 1.66
CA GLU A 65 7.24 6.89 2.74
C GLU A 65 7.63 5.61 3.48
N LYS A 66 8.52 4.78 2.92
CA LYS A 66 8.77 3.43 3.42
C LYS A 66 9.22 3.37 4.88
N ASN A 67 10.04 4.32 5.32
CA ASN A 67 10.54 4.33 6.70
C ASN A 67 9.41 4.53 7.71
N THR A 68 8.42 5.33 7.35
CA THR A 68 7.22 5.54 8.17
C THR A 68 6.37 4.27 8.21
N TRP A 69 6.14 3.65 7.04
CA TRP A 69 5.25 2.51 6.93
C TRP A 69 5.86 1.20 7.42
N TYR A 70 7.20 1.04 7.36
CA TYR A 70 7.88 -0.14 7.92
C TYR A 70 7.64 -0.31 9.43
N LYS A 71 7.30 0.76 10.14
CA LYS A 71 6.96 0.70 11.56
C LYS A 71 5.54 0.22 11.81
N LEU A 72 4.64 0.40 10.84
CA LEU A 72 3.22 0.14 10.98
C LEU A 72 2.76 -1.10 10.20
N ILE A 73 3.49 -1.47 9.16
CA ILE A 73 3.15 -2.55 8.24
C ILE A 73 4.28 -3.58 8.24
N ASN A 74 3.92 -4.85 8.04
CA ASN A 74 4.91 -5.91 7.87
C ASN A 74 5.81 -5.60 6.66
N HIS A 75 7.13 -5.70 6.86
CA HIS A 75 8.14 -5.44 5.83
C HIS A 75 7.94 -6.31 4.58
N GLU A 76 7.41 -7.53 4.73
CA GLU A 76 7.19 -8.44 3.61
C GLU A 76 6.28 -7.85 2.54
N TYR A 77 5.21 -7.15 2.94
CA TYR A 77 4.29 -6.51 1.99
C TYR A 77 5.00 -5.49 1.11
N LEU A 78 5.77 -4.60 1.73
CA LEU A 78 6.48 -3.55 0.99
C LEU A 78 7.61 -4.14 0.15
N ASN A 79 8.31 -5.14 0.64
CA ASN A 79 9.37 -5.81 -0.12
C ASN A 79 8.81 -6.50 -1.36
N GLU A 80 7.66 -7.15 -1.27
CA GLU A 80 6.97 -7.74 -2.42
C GLU A 80 6.59 -6.69 -3.45
N VAL A 81 6.05 -5.56 -2.99
CA VAL A 81 5.67 -4.45 -3.88
C VAL A 81 6.90 -3.91 -4.61
N PHE A 82 8.00 -3.66 -3.90
CA PHE A 82 9.23 -3.16 -4.53
C PHE A 82 9.81 -4.15 -5.54
N ALA A 83 9.81 -5.45 -5.21
CA ALA A 83 10.28 -6.49 -6.13
C ALA A 83 9.41 -6.55 -7.40
N SER A 84 8.10 -6.50 -7.26
CA SER A 84 7.19 -6.48 -8.40
C SER A 84 7.32 -5.19 -9.23
N MET A 85 7.57 -4.06 -8.59
CA MET A 85 7.83 -2.80 -9.29
C MET A 85 9.07 -2.87 -10.18
N GLU A 86 10.14 -3.54 -9.72
CA GLU A 86 11.36 -3.73 -10.51
C GLU A 86 11.08 -4.59 -11.76
N ILE A 87 10.34 -5.68 -11.60
CA ILE A 87 9.95 -6.53 -12.73
C ILE A 87 9.04 -5.75 -13.68
N LEU A 88 8.09 -5.00 -13.14
CA LEU A 88 7.17 -4.17 -13.93
C LEU A 88 7.94 -3.12 -14.73
N ASN A 89 8.93 -2.47 -14.12
CA ASN A 89 9.73 -1.47 -14.81
C ASN A 89 10.47 -2.05 -16.02
N GLN A 90 11.10 -3.21 -15.84
CA GLN A 90 11.77 -3.92 -16.92
C GLN A 90 10.79 -4.36 -18.01
N SER A 91 9.62 -4.84 -17.61
CA SER A 91 8.58 -5.30 -18.53
C SER A 91 8.01 -4.17 -19.37
N ILE A 92 7.85 -2.98 -18.80
CA ILE A 92 7.43 -1.77 -19.53
C ILE A 92 8.50 -1.40 -20.54
N TYR A 93 9.77 -1.43 -20.15
CA TYR A 93 10.88 -1.15 -21.05
C TYR A 93 10.90 -2.10 -22.24
N MET A 94 10.64 -3.39 -22.00
CA MET A 94 10.57 -4.43 -23.03
C MET A 94 9.24 -4.46 -23.77
N LYS A 95 8.27 -3.67 -23.34
CA LYS A 95 6.91 -3.62 -23.90
C LYS A 95 6.20 -4.99 -23.85
N ASP A 96 6.44 -5.73 -22.77
CA ASP A 96 5.79 -7.02 -22.53
C ASP A 96 4.49 -6.80 -21.76
N LYS A 97 3.41 -6.68 -22.49
CA LYS A 97 2.09 -6.37 -21.94
C LYS A 97 1.59 -7.41 -20.94
N MET A 98 1.81 -8.70 -21.25
CA MET A 98 1.34 -9.78 -20.40
C MET A 98 2.01 -9.77 -19.02
N ILE A 99 3.34 -9.66 -18.99
CA ILE A 99 4.09 -9.60 -17.73
C ILE A 99 3.74 -8.34 -16.96
N CYS A 100 3.59 -7.21 -17.64
CA CYS A 100 3.17 -5.96 -16.99
C CYS A 100 1.84 -6.13 -16.26
N LEU A 101 0.84 -6.72 -16.91
CA LEU A 101 -0.46 -6.91 -16.30
C LEU A 101 -0.41 -7.90 -15.13
N GLN A 102 0.41 -8.96 -15.24
CA GLN A 102 0.61 -9.91 -14.13
C GLN A 102 1.22 -9.22 -12.90
N GLU A 103 2.26 -8.42 -13.09
CA GLU A 103 2.93 -7.75 -11.98
C GLU A 103 2.05 -6.68 -11.34
N ILE A 104 1.27 -5.96 -12.15
CA ILE A 104 0.30 -5.00 -11.62
C ILE A 104 -0.74 -5.70 -10.76
N GLU A 105 -1.25 -6.85 -11.17
CA GLU A 105 -2.21 -7.62 -10.37
C GLU A 105 -1.60 -8.09 -9.04
N LYS A 106 -0.34 -8.53 -9.05
CA LYS A 106 0.36 -8.91 -7.81
C LYS A 106 0.46 -7.74 -6.84
N ILE A 107 0.82 -6.56 -7.34
CA ILE A 107 0.93 -5.35 -6.51
C ILE A 107 -0.44 -4.98 -5.93
N LYS A 108 -1.47 -5.00 -6.75
CA LYS A 108 -2.84 -4.70 -6.31
C LYS A 108 -3.31 -5.69 -5.25
N MET A 109 -2.98 -6.98 -5.41
CA MET A 109 -3.31 -8.01 -4.41
C MET A 109 -2.63 -7.75 -3.06
N VAL A 110 -1.38 -7.30 -3.07
CA VAL A 110 -0.66 -6.98 -1.83
C VAL A 110 -1.39 -5.86 -1.07
N PHE A 111 -1.78 -4.79 -1.77
CA PHE A 111 -2.51 -3.69 -1.12
C PHE A 111 -3.90 -4.12 -0.65
N ASN A 112 -4.60 -4.95 -1.40
CA ASN A 112 -5.89 -5.50 -0.97
C ASN A 112 -5.74 -6.38 0.27
N ASN A 113 -4.74 -7.25 0.30
CA ASN A 113 -4.45 -8.10 1.46
C ASN A 113 -4.08 -7.26 2.68
N LEU A 114 -3.34 -6.18 2.48
CA LEU A 114 -2.97 -5.27 3.56
C LEU A 114 -4.21 -4.64 4.21
N MET A 115 -5.18 -4.21 3.41
CA MET A 115 -6.43 -3.67 3.93
C MET A 115 -7.26 -4.74 4.66
N GLU A 116 -7.31 -5.95 4.14
CA GLU A 116 -8.02 -7.06 4.77
C GLU A 116 -7.38 -7.45 6.11
N ASP A 117 -6.05 -7.55 6.16
CA ASP A 117 -5.32 -7.88 7.38
C ASP A 117 -5.55 -6.82 8.45
N GLU A 118 -5.55 -5.54 8.08
CA GLU A 118 -5.84 -4.45 9.01
C GLU A 118 -7.27 -4.50 9.52
N CYS A 119 -8.24 -4.77 8.66
CA CYS A 119 -9.62 -4.96 9.06
C CYS A 119 -9.77 -6.15 10.01
N TYR A 120 -9.11 -7.25 9.72
CA TYR A 120 -9.12 -8.44 10.56
C TYR A 120 -8.52 -8.15 11.95
N ASN A 121 -7.36 -7.51 11.99
CA ASN A 121 -6.69 -7.15 13.23
C ASN A 121 -7.53 -6.19 14.07
N PHE A 122 -8.16 -5.21 13.42
CA PHE A 122 -9.06 -4.27 14.08
C PHE A 122 -10.26 -5.00 14.71
N ASN A 123 -10.92 -5.88 13.95
CA ASN A 123 -12.06 -6.66 14.43
C ASN A 123 -11.67 -7.62 15.56
N ARG A 124 -10.45 -8.14 15.54
CA ARG A 124 -9.94 -9.05 16.56
C ARG A 124 -9.66 -8.34 17.89
N ILE A 125 -9.25 -7.08 17.83
CA ILE A 125 -9.01 -6.26 19.03
C ILE A 125 -10.33 -5.80 19.66
N PHE A 126 -11.32 -5.50 18.83
CA PHE A 126 -12.63 -5.03 19.23
C PHE A 126 -13.72 -6.06 18.98
#